data_7bf0762fa2d203f0eeae3cb973a8927a
#
_entry.id   7bf0762fa2d203f0eeae3cb973a8927a
#
_cell.length_a   1.000
_cell.length_b   1.000
_cell.length_c   1.000
_cell.angle_alpha   90.00
_cell.angle_beta   90.00
_cell.angle_gamma   90.00
#
_symmetry.space_group_name_H-M   'P 1'
#
loop_
_entity.id
_entity.type
_entity.pdbx_description
1 polymer ?
#
loop_
_entity_poly.entity_id
_entity_poly.type
_entity_poly.pdbx_seq_one_letter_code
_entity_poly.pdbx_strand_id
1 'polypeptide(L)'
;KFHYLIYSHDDMYFCPNWAKQLKDEIKKIQHNKYYLSGSMIEQNSGHIKYDCGSTIEEFNEQKLLNNLHNLKIDDHQGSHFAPHCVHVDLWKKVDGFSKEFNPGIASDPDFNMKLWKEGVRIFKGLSEFKVYHFGSLTTRKNKNVKQNRGDNTFLKKWGITTGFFKKHYLRSKTKFKGPLEEPKKNLTYYFDLLKSKIKLLYVSFL
;
A
#
# COMPACT_ATOMS: atom_id res chain seq x y z
N LYS A 1 11.51 -11.33 -21.64
CA LYS A 1 10.79 -11.88 -20.47
C LYS A 1 10.66 -10.77 -19.44
N PHE A 2 9.44 -10.45 -18.97
CA PHE A 2 9.21 -9.46 -17.92
C PHE A 2 9.61 -10.07 -16.57
N HIS A 3 10.35 -9.29 -15.75
CA HIS A 3 10.79 -9.72 -14.43
C HIS A 3 10.01 -9.02 -13.30
N TYR A 4 9.40 -7.87 -13.59
CA TYR A 4 8.70 -7.02 -12.62
C TYR A 4 7.30 -6.70 -13.09
N LEU A 5 6.40 -6.55 -12.14
CA LEU A 5 5.05 -6.07 -12.34
C LEU A 5 4.87 -4.80 -11.51
N ILE A 6 4.39 -3.73 -12.15
CA ILE A 6 3.98 -2.51 -11.45
C ILE A 6 2.45 -2.45 -11.54
N TYR A 7 1.83 -2.41 -10.38
CA TYR A 7 0.39 -2.16 -10.24
C TYR A 7 0.16 -0.70 -9.87
N SER A 8 -0.80 -0.07 -10.50
CA SER A 8 -1.21 1.31 -10.25
C SER A 8 -2.71 1.46 -10.41
N HIS A 9 -3.29 2.52 -9.85
CA HIS A 9 -4.66 2.92 -10.13
C HIS A 9 -4.69 3.87 -11.34
N ASP A 10 -5.86 4.02 -11.96
CA ASP A 10 -6.11 4.87 -13.12
C ASP A 10 -6.16 6.38 -12.80
N ASP A 11 -6.24 6.73 -11.52
CA ASP A 11 -6.26 8.07 -10.98
C ASP A 11 -4.91 8.53 -10.38
N MET A 12 -3.79 8.05 -10.94
CA MET A 12 -2.44 8.40 -10.52
C MET A 12 -1.61 9.02 -11.65
N TYR A 13 -1.06 10.21 -11.40
CA TYR A 13 -0.05 10.83 -12.27
C TYR A 13 1.34 10.49 -11.75
N PHE A 14 2.17 9.86 -12.57
CA PHE A 14 3.55 9.51 -12.24
C PHE A 14 4.48 10.72 -12.43
N CYS A 15 5.09 11.19 -11.37
CA CYS A 15 6.03 12.30 -11.43
C CYS A 15 7.29 11.96 -12.25
N PRO A 16 7.98 12.93 -12.87
CA PRO A 16 9.22 12.68 -13.63
C PRO A 16 10.26 11.89 -12.81
N ASN A 17 11.02 11.03 -13.50
CA ASN A 17 12.09 10.21 -12.90
C ASN A 17 11.65 9.16 -11.87
N TRP A 18 10.38 8.91 -11.69
CA TRP A 18 9.83 7.95 -10.73
C TRP A 18 10.50 6.57 -10.78
N ALA A 19 10.89 6.10 -11.98
CA ALA A 19 11.47 4.77 -12.17
C ALA A 19 12.94 4.67 -11.77
N LYS A 20 13.66 5.79 -11.57
CA LYS A 20 15.10 5.77 -11.30
C LYS A 20 15.40 5.07 -9.97
N GLN A 21 14.85 5.58 -8.87
CA GLN A 21 15.06 4.99 -7.55
C GLN A 21 14.54 3.54 -7.49
N LEU A 22 13.39 3.25 -8.12
CA LEU A 22 12.83 1.90 -8.20
C LEU A 22 13.82 0.92 -8.85
N LYS A 23 14.39 1.28 -10.01
CA LYS A 23 15.39 0.45 -10.70
C LYS A 23 16.65 0.24 -9.87
N ASP A 24 17.13 1.30 -9.22
CA ASP A 24 18.33 1.24 -8.39
C ASP A 24 18.10 0.37 -7.13
N GLU A 25 16.92 0.45 -6.55
CA GLU A 25 16.55 -0.36 -5.39
C GLU A 25 16.40 -1.85 -5.76
N ILE A 26 15.75 -2.16 -6.88
CA ILE A 26 15.64 -3.55 -7.38
C ILE A 26 17.03 -4.16 -7.63
N LYS A 27 17.97 -3.40 -8.18
CA LYS A 27 19.36 -3.88 -8.40
C LYS A 27 20.09 -4.21 -7.10
N LYS A 28 19.79 -3.51 -6.00
CA LYS A 28 20.39 -3.75 -4.68
C LYS A 28 19.83 -5.01 -4.02
N ILE A 29 18.56 -5.35 -4.30
CA ILE A 29 17.88 -6.49 -3.72
C ILE A 29 18.26 -7.75 -4.52
N GLN A 30 19.02 -8.67 -3.90
CA GLN A 30 19.53 -9.86 -4.56
C GLN A 30 18.55 -11.05 -4.56
N HIS A 31 17.25 -10.80 -4.36
CA HIS A 31 16.21 -11.82 -4.34
C HIS A 31 14.86 -11.24 -4.83
N ASN A 32 13.89 -12.10 -5.10
CA ASN A 32 12.58 -11.72 -5.63
C ASN A 32 11.49 -11.44 -4.56
N LYS A 33 11.83 -11.49 -3.26
CA LYS A 33 10.89 -11.31 -2.15
C LYS A 33 10.90 -9.87 -1.63
N TYR A 34 10.27 -8.97 -2.37
CA TYR A 34 10.12 -7.56 -1.99
C TYR A 34 8.78 -7.00 -2.45
N TYR A 35 8.36 -5.94 -1.78
CA TYR A 35 7.27 -5.06 -2.14
C TYR A 35 7.79 -3.62 -2.08
N LEU A 36 7.95 -2.99 -3.23
CA LEU A 36 8.41 -1.61 -3.34
C LEU A 36 7.24 -0.75 -3.82
N SER A 37 6.93 0.32 -3.12
CA SER A 37 5.82 1.19 -3.48
C SER A 37 6.24 2.63 -3.68
N GLY A 38 5.39 3.41 -4.31
CA GLY A 38 5.56 4.84 -4.47
C GLY A 38 5.15 5.63 -3.23
N SER A 39 5.54 6.90 -3.21
CA SER A 39 5.09 7.93 -2.28
C SER A 39 3.98 8.74 -2.92
N MET A 40 2.79 8.75 -2.31
CA MET A 40 1.63 9.47 -2.80
C MET A 40 1.65 10.93 -2.35
N ILE A 41 1.46 11.83 -3.30
CA ILE A 41 1.16 13.26 -3.08
C ILE A 41 -0.35 13.41 -3.29
N GLU A 42 -1.05 13.96 -2.31
CA GLU A 42 -2.50 14.17 -2.35
C GLU A 42 -2.87 15.54 -1.78
N GLN A 43 -4.01 16.05 -2.17
CA GLN A 43 -4.52 17.33 -1.68
C GLN A 43 -4.66 17.37 -0.15
N ASN A 44 -5.31 16.36 0.43
CA ASN A 44 -5.69 16.35 1.85
C ASN A 44 -5.09 15.21 2.68
N SER A 45 -4.54 14.19 2.02
CA SER A 45 -4.03 12.97 2.64
C SER A 45 -2.71 12.52 1.99
N GLY A 46 -2.48 11.22 1.84
CA GLY A 46 -1.26 10.69 1.23
C GLY A 46 -0.04 10.73 2.15
N HIS A 47 1.11 10.50 1.57
CA HIS A 47 2.39 10.60 2.28
C HIS A 47 2.88 12.06 2.33
N ILE A 48 2.55 12.82 1.31
CA ILE A 48 2.86 14.25 1.16
C ILE A 48 1.55 14.97 0.86
N LYS A 49 1.21 15.97 1.67
CA LYS A 49 0.05 16.83 1.42
C LYS A 49 0.47 17.99 0.54
N TYR A 50 -0.06 18.05 -0.65
CA TYR A 50 0.15 19.16 -1.58
C TYR A 50 -0.99 19.23 -2.58
N ASP A 51 -1.65 20.37 -2.65
CA ASP A 51 -2.81 20.57 -3.52
C ASP A 51 -2.39 21.02 -4.91
N CYS A 52 -2.66 20.20 -5.91
CA CYS A 52 -2.54 20.53 -7.32
C CYS A 52 -3.84 20.27 -8.10
N GLY A 53 -4.97 20.18 -7.42
CA GLY A 53 -6.29 19.88 -7.99
C GLY A 53 -6.79 18.50 -7.56
N SER A 54 -8.11 18.36 -7.49
CA SER A 54 -8.79 17.13 -7.04
C SER A 54 -9.34 16.28 -8.19
N THR A 55 -9.27 16.77 -9.42
CA THR A 55 -9.69 16.09 -10.65
C THR A 55 -8.65 16.28 -11.74
N ILE A 56 -8.78 15.54 -12.84
CA ILE A 56 -7.87 15.67 -13.99
C ILE A 56 -8.00 17.07 -14.61
N GLU A 57 -9.21 17.61 -14.66
CA GLU A 57 -9.52 18.90 -15.22
C GLU A 57 -8.95 20.08 -14.40
N GLU A 58 -8.88 19.91 -13.08
CA GLU A 58 -8.33 20.88 -12.13
C GLU A 58 -6.81 20.73 -11.94
N PHE A 59 -6.22 19.65 -12.46
CA PHE A 59 -4.83 19.32 -12.18
C PHE A 59 -3.86 20.35 -12.74
N ASN A 60 -3.12 20.98 -11.85
CA ASN A 60 -2.05 21.92 -12.19
C ASN A 60 -0.69 21.21 -12.15
N GLU A 61 -0.34 20.54 -13.28
CA GLU A 61 0.92 19.85 -13.45
C GLU A 61 2.13 20.77 -13.24
N GLN A 62 2.08 21.99 -13.81
CA GLN A 62 3.20 22.93 -13.70
C GLN A 62 3.46 23.34 -12.25
N LYS A 63 2.41 23.54 -11.45
CA LYS A 63 2.52 23.80 -10.01
C LYS A 63 3.19 22.63 -9.28
N LEU A 64 2.81 21.39 -9.62
CA LEU A 64 3.43 20.20 -9.05
C LEU A 64 4.91 20.12 -9.40
N LEU A 65 5.25 20.24 -10.70
CA LEU A 65 6.62 20.10 -11.20
C LEU A 65 7.55 21.17 -10.63
N ASN A 66 7.12 22.43 -10.57
CA ASN A 66 7.89 23.53 -10.01
C ASN A 66 8.25 23.33 -8.53
N ASN A 67 7.41 22.60 -7.78
CA ASN A 67 7.60 22.38 -6.34
C ASN A 67 8.07 20.97 -6.00
N LEU A 68 8.17 20.06 -6.96
CA LEU A 68 8.47 18.64 -6.70
C LEU A 68 9.77 18.43 -5.90
N HIS A 69 10.78 19.28 -6.09
CA HIS A 69 12.05 19.23 -5.38
C HIS A 69 11.94 19.60 -3.88
N ASN A 70 10.87 20.33 -3.50
CA ASN A 70 10.56 20.69 -2.11
C ASN A 70 9.71 19.64 -1.41
N LEU A 71 9.00 18.79 -2.16
CA LEU A 71 8.11 17.75 -1.62
C LEU A 71 8.92 16.53 -1.19
N LYS A 72 9.69 16.71 -0.10
CA LYS A 72 10.61 15.69 0.42
C LYS A 72 9.94 14.77 1.43
N ILE A 73 10.28 13.51 1.36
CA ILE A 73 9.93 12.47 2.33
C ILE A 73 11.09 11.47 2.41
N ASP A 74 11.24 10.80 3.54
CA ASP A 74 12.15 9.67 3.66
C ASP A 74 11.54 8.38 3.07
N ASP A 75 12.39 7.43 2.67
CA ASP A 75 11.94 6.07 2.43
C ASP A 75 11.24 5.54 3.68
N HIS A 76 10.04 4.96 3.51
CA HIS A 76 9.19 4.61 4.64
C HIS A 76 8.92 3.12 4.73
N GLN A 77 8.75 2.66 5.98
CA GLN A 77 8.55 1.26 6.33
C GLN A 77 7.09 0.85 6.12
N GLY A 78 6.91 -0.38 5.68
CA GLY A 78 5.59 -1.01 5.67
C GLY A 78 4.60 -0.36 4.72
N SER A 79 5.09 0.23 3.64
CA SER A 79 4.22 0.73 2.59
C SER A 79 3.39 -0.40 2.03
N HIS A 80 2.12 -0.16 1.79
CA HIS A 80 1.13 -1.18 1.46
C HIS A 80 0.06 -0.66 0.48
N PHE A 81 0.35 0.44 -0.20
CA PHE A 81 -0.55 1.06 -1.19
C PHE A 81 0.02 0.98 -2.60
N ALA A 82 -0.85 1.14 -3.60
CA ALA A 82 -0.44 1.44 -4.96
C ALA A 82 0.15 2.87 -5.06
N PRO A 83 1.03 3.15 -6.04
CA PRO A 83 1.56 2.18 -6.98
C PRO A 83 2.61 1.29 -6.29
N HIS A 84 2.70 0.03 -6.71
CA HIS A 84 3.71 -0.86 -6.17
C HIS A 84 4.34 -1.77 -7.22
N CYS A 85 5.54 -2.22 -6.92
CA CYS A 85 6.32 -3.13 -7.74
C CYS A 85 6.65 -4.41 -6.97
N VAL A 86 6.40 -5.55 -7.60
CA VAL A 86 6.79 -6.87 -7.11
C VAL A 86 7.41 -7.69 -8.24
N HIS A 87 8.16 -8.73 -7.89
CA HIS A 87 8.64 -9.67 -8.90
C HIS A 87 7.47 -10.48 -9.48
N VAL A 88 7.48 -10.71 -10.79
CA VAL A 88 6.37 -11.40 -11.49
C VAL A 88 6.12 -12.82 -10.96
N ASP A 89 7.17 -13.56 -10.59
CA ASP A 89 7.02 -14.89 -10.04
C ASP A 89 6.35 -14.87 -8.65
N LEU A 90 6.64 -13.84 -7.85
CA LEU A 90 5.99 -13.65 -6.56
C LEU A 90 4.50 -13.31 -6.74
N TRP A 91 4.17 -12.43 -7.69
CA TRP A 91 2.79 -12.12 -8.05
C TRP A 91 2.01 -13.38 -8.43
N LYS A 92 2.59 -14.21 -9.32
CA LYS A 92 1.97 -15.48 -9.74
C LYS A 92 1.81 -16.44 -8.58
N LYS A 93 2.81 -16.54 -7.71
CA LYS A 93 2.82 -17.46 -6.57
C LYS A 93 1.69 -17.16 -5.59
N VAL A 94 1.37 -15.88 -5.37
CA VAL A 94 0.27 -15.46 -4.46
C VAL A 94 -1.07 -15.28 -5.18
N ASP A 95 -1.14 -15.55 -6.49
CA ASP A 95 -2.33 -15.37 -7.32
C ASP A 95 -2.90 -13.94 -7.25
N GLY A 96 -2.02 -12.94 -7.37
CA GLY A 96 -2.38 -11.52 -7.41
C GLY A 96 -3.33 -11.07 -6.30
N PHE A 97 -4.32 -10.23 -6.62
CA PHE A 97 -5.38 -9.79 -5.70
C PHE A 97 -6.49 -10.82 -5.58
N SER A 98 -7.00 -11.02 -4.37
CA SER A 98 -8.07 -11.97 -4.08
C SER A 98 -9.45 -11.39 -4.46
N LYS A 99 -10.24 -12.16 -5.20
CA LYS A 99 -11.53 -11.72 -5.78
C LYS A 99 -12.58 -11.33 -4.74
N GLU A 100 -12.53 -11.92 -3.55
CA GLU A 100 -13.44 -11.63 -2.44
C GLU A 100 -13.33 -10.18 -1.90
N PHE A 101 -12.28 -9.45 -2.30
CA PHE A 101 -12.11 -8.04 -1.93
C PHE A 101 -12.60 -7.07 -3.02
N ASN A 102 -13.18 -7.56 -4.10
CA ASN A 102 -13.78 -6.68 -5.11
C ASN A 102 -15.01 -5.93 -4.54
N PRO A 103 -15.16 -4.60 -4.71
CA PRO A 103 -14.42 -3.70 -5.61
C PRO A 103 -13.20 -2.99 -4.99
N GLY A 104 -12.56 -3.47 -3.91
CA GLY A 104 -11.23 -3.01 -3.56
C GLY A 104 -10.91 -2.75 -2.09
N ILE A 105 -11.90 -2.53 -1.21
CA ILE A 105 -11.59 -2.27 0.22
C ILE A 105 -10.84 -3.46 0.82
N ALA A 106 -9.70 -3.17 1.45
CA ALA A 106 -8.77 -4.12 2.08
C ALA A 106 -8.08 -5.11 1.12
N SER A 107 -8.15 -4.91 -0.21
CA SER A 107 -7.40 -5.71 -1.19
C SER A 107 -5.88 -5.58 -1.01
N ASP A 108 -5.37 -4.36 -0.82
CA ASP A 108 -3.94 -4.13 -0.58
C ASP A 108 -3.43 -4.81 0.70
N PRO A 109 -4.06 -4.64 1.88
CA PRO A 109 -3.68 -5.40 3.06
C PRO A 109 -3.71 -6.92 2.88
N ASP A 110 -4.72 -7.46 2.16
CA ASP A 110 -4.80 -8.89 1.86
C ASP A 110 -3.64 -9.35 1.00
N PHE A 111 -3.36 -8.64 -0.09
CA PHE A 111 -2.23 -8.92 -0.95
C PHE A 111 -0.91 -8.89 -0.17
N ASN A 112 -0.70 -7.86 0.65
CA ASN A 112 0.50 -7.76 1.49
C ASN A 112 0.59 -8.88 2.54
N MET A 113 -0.54 -9.36 3.09
CA MET A 113 -0.54 -10.50 4.01
C MET A 113 -0.15 -11.79 3.26
N LYS A 114 -0.62 -12.01 2.03
CA LYS A 114 -0.17 -13.14 1.21
C LYS A 114 1.33 -13.09 0.96
N LEU A 115 1.85 -11.91 0.59
CA LEU A 115 3.29 -11.69 0.42
C LEU A 115 4.08 -11.95 1.71
N TRP A 116 3.56 -11.50 2.86
CA TRP A 116 4.18 -11.79 4.17
C TRP A 116 4.28 -13.28 4.42
N LYS A 117 3.22 -14.04 4.13
CA LYS A 117 3.19 -15.52 4.27
C LYS A 117 4.22 -16.21 3.36
N GLU A 118 4.48 -15.64 2.19
CA GLU A 118 5.54 -16.11 1.27
C GLU A 118 6.96 -15.66 1.68
N GLY A 119 7.10 -15.06 2.85
CA GLY A 119 8.39 -14.68 3.42
C GLY A 119 8.91 -13.34 2.93
N VAL A 120 8.08 -12.48 2.32
CA VAL A 120 8.46 -11.09 2.05
C VAL A 120 8.64 -10.36 3.37
N ARG A 121 9.77 -9.65 3.50
CA ARG A 121 10.08 -8.82 4.67
C ARG A 121 10.52 -7.41 4.28
N ILE A 122 10.77 -7.14 3.00
CA ILE A 122 11.02 -5.81 2.46
C ILE A 122 9.69 -5.25 1.96
N PHE A 123 9.08 -4.36 2.76
CA PHE A 123 7.92 -3.54 2.39
C PHE A 123 8.38 -2.09 2.50
N LYS A 124 8.85 -1.53 1.39
CA LYS A 124 9.52 -0.23 1.36
C LYS A 124 8.79 0.75 0.45
N GLY A 125 8.41 1.89 1.00
CA GLY A 125 7.97 3.02 0.21
C GLY A 125 9.17 3.87 -0.21
N LEU A 126 9.27 4.17 -1.49
CA LEU A 126 10.38 4.87 -2.11
C LEU A 126 10.10 6.38 -2.17
N SER A 127 10.98 7.17 -1.60
CA SER A 127 10.84 8.63 -1.48
C SER A 127 10.79 9.37 -2.81
N GLU A 128 11.54 8.89 -3.82
CA GLU A 128 11.61 9.52 -5.13
C GLU A 128 10.70 8.85 -6.18
N PHE A 129 10.08 7.72 -5.86
CA PHE A 129 9.00 7.17 -6.65
C PHE A 129 7.70 7.90 -6.30
N LYS A 130 7.56 9.14 -6.73
CA LYS A 130 6.43 10.00 -6.41
C LYS A 130 5.31 9.87 -7.44
N VAL A 131 4.08 9.86 -6.95
CA VAL A 131 2.87 9.96 -7.77
C VAL A 131 1.93 10.99 -7.16
N TYR A 132 1.23 11.75 -8.00
CA TYR A 132 0.09 12.55 -7.58
C TYR A 132 -1.17 11.70 -7.72
N HIS A 133 -1.92 11.54 -6.63
CA HIS A 133 -3.12 10.72 -6.59
C HIS A 133 -4.35 11.60 -6.41
N PHE A 134 -5.29 11.51 -7.34
CA PHE A 134 -6.51 12.32 -7.33
C PHE A 134 -7.56 11.86 -6.31
N GLY A 135 -7.31 10.72 -5.66
CA GLY A 135 -8.09 10.25 -4.53
C GLY A 135 -9.43 9.64 -4.89
N SER A 136 -9.41 8.48 -5.54
CA SER A 136 -10.62 7.66 -5.78
C SER A 136 -11.69 8.34 -6.64
N LEU A 137 -11.29 9.01 -7.71
CA LEU A 137 -12.22 9.72 -8.63
C LEU A 137 -13.34 8.80 -9.13
N THR A 138 -13.00 7.58 -9.53
CA THR A 138 -13.94 6.61 -10.09
C THR A 138 -15.00 6.19 -9.08
N THR A 139 -14.60 5.92 -7.84
CA THR A 139 -15.53 5.54 -6.76
C THR A 139 -16.37 6.69 -6.25
N ARG A 140 -15.86 7.93 -6.29
CA ARG A 140 -16.63 9.12 -5.91
C ARG A 140 -17.69 9.48 -6.95
N LYS A 141 -17.38 9.32 -8.25
CA LYS A 141 -18.31 9.61 -9.36
C LYS A 141 -19.39 8.55 -9.52
N ASN A 142 -19.12 7.29 -9.16
CA ASN A 142 -20.04 6.19 -9.35
C ASN A 142 -20.77 5.81 -8.07
N LYS A 143 -21.90 6.48 -7.78
CA LYS A 143 -22.77 6.20 -6.61
C LYS A 143 -23.34 4.77 -6.59
N ASN A 144 -23.27 4.04 -7.69
CA ASN A 144 -23.76 2.66 -7.82
C ASN A 144 -22.72 1.62 -7.38
N VAL A 145 -21.47 1.99 -7.15
CA VAL A 145 -20.45 1.07 -6.61
C VAL A 145 -20.72 0.85 -5.13
N LYS A 146 -21.37 -0.26 -4.83
CA LYS A 146 -21.61 -0.69 -3.46
C LYS A 146 -20.28 -1.09 -2.84
N GLN A 147 -19.78 -0.32 -1.89
CA GLN A 147 -18.55 -0.67 -1.16
C GLN A 147 -18.70 -2.01 -0.46
N ASN A 148 -17.72 -2.89 -0.61
CA ASN A 148 -17.70 -4.15 0.10
C ASN A 148 -17.35 -3.93 1.60
N ARG A 149 -17.59 -4.97 2.42
CA ARG A 149 -17.14 -5.00 3.82
C ARG A 149 -15.74 -5.60 3.93
N GLY A 150 -14.79 -5.14 3.09
CA GLY A 150 -13.46 -5.74 2.94
C GLY A 150 -12.66 -5.87 4.22
N ASP A 151 -12.77 -4.91 5.16
CA ASP A 151 -12.14 -5.04 6.48
C ASP A 151 -12.68 -6.22 7.29
N ASN A 152 -13.98 -6.55 7.17
CA ASN A 152 -14.56 -7.72 7.80
C ASN A 152 -14.14 -9.01 7.07
N THR A 153 -14.06 -8.98 5.75
CA THR A 153 -13.52 -10.08 4.95
C THR A 153 -12.08 -10.38 5.32
N PHE A 154 -11.23 -9.35 5.45
CA PHE A 154 -9.86 -9.49 5.91
C PHE A 154 -9.80 -10.12 7.32
N LEU A 155 -10.62 -9.61 8.24
CA LEU A 155 -10.68 -10.10 9.61
C LEU A 155 -11.11 -11.58 9.68
N LYS A 156 -12.14 -11.97 8.91
CA LYS A 156 -12.58 -13.39 8.83
C LYS A 156 -11.49 -14.28 8.21
N LYS A 157 -10.82 -13.82 7.17
CA LYS A 157 -9.77 -14.58 6.47
C LYS A 157 -8.49 -14.77 7.30
N TRP A 158 -8.03 -13.72 7.99
CA TRP A 158 -6.72 -13.70 8.65
C TRP A 158 -6.79 -13.74 10.18
N GLY A 159 -7.98 -13.58 10.76
CA GLY A 159 -8.19 -13.60 12.22
C GLY A 159 -7.65 -12.40 12.97
N ILE A 160 -7.22 -11.35 12.25
CA ILE A 160 -6.70 -10.07 12.75
C ILE A 160 -7.25 -8.92 11.92
N THR A 161 -7.33 -7.72 12.50
CA THR A 161 -7.75 -6.53 11.73
C THR A 161 -6.65 -6.03 10.79
N THR A 162 -7.03 -5.28 9.73
CA THR A 162 -6.08 -4.57 8.85
C THR A 162 -5.17 -3.63 9.65
N GLY A 163 -5.73 -2.95 10.67
CA GLY A 163 -4.96 -2.08 11.58
C GLY A 163 -3.92 -2.84 12.39
N PHE A 164 -4.27 -4.04 12.90
CA PHE A 164 -3.32 -4.91 13.60
C PHE A 164 -2.16 -5.30 12.68
N PHE A 165 -2.46 -5.74 11.46
CA PHE A 165 -1.45 -6.11 10.47
C PHE A 165 -0.51 -4.95 10.15
N LYS A 166 -1.06 -3.78 9.82
CA LYS A 166 -0.28 -2.57 9.53
C LYS A 166 0.63 -2.14 10.68
N LYS A 167 0.17 -2.26 11.93
CA LYS A 167 0.90 -1.84 13.12
C LYS A 167 2.00 -2.83 13.50
N HIS A 168 1.66 -4.11 13.65
CA HIS A 168 2.55 -5.10 14.24
C HIS A 168 3.43 -5.83 13.23
N TYR A 169 2.92 -6.07 12.01
CA TYR A 169 3.68 -6.74 10.94
C TYR A 169 4.43 -5.73 10.08
N LEU A 170 3.72 -4.80 9.46
CA LEU A 170 4.32 -3.86 8.52
C LEU A 170 5.05 -2.70 9.19
N ARG A 171 4.73 -2.36 10.44
CA ARG A 171 5.28 -1.19 11.16
C ARG A 171 5.13 0.10 10.34
N SER A 172 3.97 0.25 9.69
CA SER A 172 3.69 1.36 8.77
C SER A 172 3.85 2.73 9.43
N LYS A 173 4.09 3.76 8.62
CA LYS A 173 4.27 5.17 9.04
C LYS A 173 5.57 5.46 9.80
N THR A 174 6.57 4.59 9.71
CA THR A 174 7.91 4.86 10.25
C THR A 174 8.93 4.95 9.11
N LYS A 175 10.09 5.55 9.36
CA LYS A 175 11.20 5.56 8.41
C LYS A 175 11.68 4.13 8.14
N PHE A 176 12.05 3.85 6.90
CA PHE A 176 12.58 2.54 6.52
C PHE A 176 13.88 2.23 7.26
N LYS A 177 13.93 1.06 7.90
CA LYS A 177 15.09 0.59 8.68
C LYS A 177 15.65 -0.75 8.21
N GLY A 178 15.13 -1.27 7.09
CA GLY A 178 15.53 -2.56 6.57
C GLY A 178 14.40 -3.59 6.57
N PRO A 179 14.73 -4.86 6.32
CA PRO A 179 13.75 -5.94 6.33
C PRO A 179 13.02 -6.04 7.68
N LEU A 180 11.74 -6.35 7.61
CA LEU A 180 10.90 -6.54 8.79
C LEU A 180 11.18 -7.90 9.45
N GLU A 181 11.18 -7.91 10.76
CA GLU A 181 11.19 -9.11 11.58
C GLU A 181 9.77 -9.53 11.96
N GLU A 182 9.60 -10.75 12.48
CA GLU A 182 8.34 -11.20 13.06
C GLU A 182 7.84 -10.23 14.15
N PRO A 183 6.53 -10.09 14.31
CA PRO A 183 5.95 -9.19 15.31
C PRO A 183 6.44 -9.48 16.73
N LYS A 184 6.88 -8.43 17.44
CA LYS A 184 7.24 -8.53 18.85
C LYS A 184 5.97 -8.76 19.69
N LYS A 185 5.87 -9.91 20.35
CA LYS A 185 4.72 -10.31 21.17
C LYS A 185 4.78 -9.67 22.56
N ASN A 186 4.64 -8.35 22.63
CA ASN A 186 4.56 -7.58 23.87
C ASN A 186 3.09 -7.36 24.32
N LEU A 187 2.88 -6.68 25.45
CA LEU A 187 1.56 -6.40 26.00
C LEU A 187 0.64 -5.69 24.97
N THR A 188 1.16 -4.72 24.23
CA THR A 188 0.39 -4.00 23.20
C THR A 188 -0.05 -4.95 22.08
N TYR A 189 0.82 -5.87 21.67
CA TYR A 189 0.48 -6.89 20.66
C TYR A 189 -0.71 -7.74 21.13
N TYR A 190 -0.64 -8.28 22.36
CA TYR A 190 -1.71 -9.13 22.87
C TYR A 190 -3.02 -8.37 23.10
N PHE A 191 -2.95 -7.13 23.54
CA PHE A 191 -4.13 -6.27 23.69
C PHE A 191 -4.81 -6.00 22.36
N ASP A 192 -4.05 -5.63 21.33
CA ASP A 192 -4.60 -5.40 19.99
C ASP A 192 -5.08 -6.71 19.34
N LEU A 193 -4.44 -7.83 19.63
CA LEU A 193 -4.89 -9.15 19.19
C LEU A 193 -6.24 -9.50 19.83
N LEU A 194 -6.40 -9.26 21.13
CA LEU A 194 -7.66 -9.48 21.83
C LEU A 194 -8.79 -8.65 21.21
N LYS A 195 -8.53 -7.35 20.92
CA LYS A 195 -9.49 -6.51 20.21
C LYS A 195 -9.88 -7.10 18.86
N SER A 196 -8.91 -7.63 18.10
CA SER A 196 -9.19 -8.29 16.82
C SER A 196 -10.08 -9.52 17.01
N LYS A 197 -9.84 -10.33 18.06
CA LYS A 197 -10.66 -11.53 18.36
C LYS A 197 -12.07 -11.19 18.77
N ILE A 198 -12.26 -10.19 19.65
CA ILE A 198 -13.59 -9.69 20.04
C ILE A 198 -14.35 -9.20 18.79
N LYS A 199 -13.70 -8.40 17.94
CA LYS A 199 -14.32 -7.93 16.68
C LYS A 199 -14.67 -9.10 15.76
N LEU A 200 -13.82 -10.13 15.67
CA LEU A 200 -14.08 -11.31 14.85
C LEU A 200 -15.33 -12.06 15.33
N LEU A 201 -15.46 -12.28 16.64
CA LEU A 201 -16.67 -12.89 17.21
C LEU A 201 -17.92 -12.08 16.80
N TYR A 202 -17.92 -10.77 17.06
CA TYR A 202 -19.06 -9.91 16.68
C TYR A 202 -19.43 -10.02 15.19
N VAL A 203 -18.42 -9.97 14.30
CA VAL A 203 -18.63 -10.04 12.84
C VAL A 203 -19.07 -11.43 12.36
N SER A 204 -18.81 -12.48 13.14
CA SER A 204 -19.22 -13.86 12.81
C SER A 204 -20.70 -14.13 13.13
N PHE A 205 -21.32 -13.31 13.97
CA PHE A 205 -22.76 -13.38 14.31
C PHE A 205 -23.63 -12.48 13.41
N LEU A 206 -23.04 -11.66 12.55
CA LEU A 206 -23.72 -10.82 11.55
C LEU A 206 -23.66 -11.42 10.16
#